data_4556b4b504b66a2e7b9bd8a615fdf3db
#
_entry.id   4556b4b504b66a2e7b9bd8a615fdf3db
#
_cell.length_a   1.000
_cell.length_b   1.000
_cell.length_c   1.000
_cell.angle_alpha   90.00
_cell.angle_beta   90.00
_cell.angle_gamma   90.00
#
_symmetry.space_group_name_H-M   'P 1'
#
loop_
_entity.id
_entity.type
_entity.pdbx_description
1 polymer ?
#
loop_
_entity_poly.entity_id
_entity_poly.type
_entity_poly.pdbx_seq_one_letter_code
_entity_poly.pdbx_strand_id
1 'polypeptide(L)'
;MRLYNPNKYCETVEEFDKYMIVKETIDGNGHMIGRFGVLPVGTPWSKQLLCQIMVSEDYPHVRLIKDCLRLCEHFDKMGYRLYAMSVPELRRFFDVLGFKEYGEMDDGYIRWIYNGKTQ
;
A
#
# COMPACT_ATOMS: atom_id res chain seq x y z
N MET A 1 -12.08 -4.62 16.81
CA MET A 1 -11.09 -4.86 15.74
C MET A 1 -10.20 -3.65 15.60
N ARG A 2 -8.92 -3.88 15.46
CA ARG A 2 -7.93 -2.81 15.36
C ARG A 2 -7.28 -2.85 13.98
N LEU A 3 -7.32 -1.74 13.26
CA LEU A 3 -6.62 -1.61 11.99
C LEU A 3 -5.14 -1.32 12.25
N TYR A 4 -4.28 -1.96 11.47
CA TYR A 4 -2.84 -1.78 11.56
C TYR A 4 -2.35 -1.04 10.32
N ASN A 5 -1.57 0.00 10.53
CA ASN A 5 -0.99 0.76 9.43
C ASN A 5 0.53 0.60 9.42
N PRO A 6 1.09 -0.11 8.45
CA PRO A 6 2.53 -0.32 8.38
C PRO A 6 3.30 0.87 7.83
N ASN A 7 2.63 1.93 7.38
CA ASN A 7 3.29 3.02 6.68
C ASN A 7 3.36 4.29 7.52
N LYS A 8 4.40 5.08 7.28
CA LYS A 8 4.73 6.29 8.01
C LYS A 8 3.65 7.38 7.94
N TYR A 9 2.97 7.49 6.81
CA TYR A 9 2.13 8.64 6.53
C TYR A 9 0.71 8.53 7.05
N CYS A 10 0.33 7.39 7.59
CA CYS A 10 -1.03 7.17 8.10
C CYS A 10 -0.98 6.44 9.43
N GLU A 11 -0.68 7.17 10.49
CA GLU A 11 -0.64 6.60 11.84
C GLU A 11 -2.03 6.46 12.44
N THR A 12 -2.99 7.20 11.93
CA THR A 12 -4.36 7.20 12.42
C THR A 12 -5.35 7.04 11.27
N VAL A 13 -6.58 6.66 11.61
CA VAL A 13 -7.65 6.56 10.61
C VAL A 13 -7.90 7.92 9.96
N GLU A 14 -7.80 8.99 10.74
CA GLU A 14 -8.02 10.36 10.25
C GLU A 14 -7.00 10.76 9.21
N GLU A 15 -5.75 10.36 9.39
CA GLU A 15 -4.72 10.65 8.39
C GLU A 15 -4.96 9.91 7.08
N PHE A 16 -5.56 8.73 7.16
CA PHE A 16 -5.90 7.96 5.97
C PHE A 16 -6.95 8.66 5.12
N ASP A 17 -7.74 9.56 5.69
CA ASP A 17 -8.77 10.31 4.96
C ASP A 17 -8.19 11.19 3.85
N LYS A 18 -6.89 11.48 3.88
CA LYS A 18 -6.22 12.23 2.81
C LYS A 18 -6.09 11.41 1.53
N TYR A 19 -6.23 10.09 1.64
CA TYR A 19 -6.05 9.18 0.52
C TYR A 19 -7.39 8.88 -0.12
N MET A 20 -7.37 8.67 -1.43
CA MET A 20 -8.53 8.15 -2.13
C MET A 20 -8.64 6.67 -1.81
N ILE A 21 -9.76 6.27 -1.22
CA ILE A 21 -10.00 4.87 -0.91
C ILE A 21 -10.38 4.15 -2.18
N VAL A 22 -9.58 3.15 -2.56
CA VAL A 22 -9.81 2.38 -3.79
C VAL A 22 -10.39 1.01 -3.51
N LYS A 23 -10.28 0.53 -2.28
CA LYS A 23 -10.85 -0.75 -1.88
C LYS A 23 -10.98 -0.84 -0.37
N GLU A 24 -12.11 -1.40 0.09
CA GLU A 24 -12.29 -1.82 1.46
C GLU A 24 -12.64 -3.31 1.47
N THR A 25 -12.06 -4.06 2.38
CA THR A 25 -12.31 -5.49 2.52
C THR A 25 -13.05 -5.75 3.82
N ILE A 26 -14.13 -6.52 3.73
CA ILE A 26 -15.02 -6.82 4.85
C ILE A 26 -15.02 -8.33 5.07
N ASP A 27 -14.96 -8.77 6.32
CA ASP A 27 -15.00 -10.19 6.65
C ASP A 27 -16.44 -10.74 6.65
N GLY A 28 -16.59 -12.03 6.92
CA GLY A 28 -17.89 -12.68 6.92
C GLY A 28 -18.86 -12.17 7.99
N ASN A 29 -18.38 -11.42 8.97
CA ASN A 29 -19.17 -10.84 10.04
C ASN A 29 -19.53 -9.37 9.80
N GLY A 30 -19.16 -8.83 8.65
CA GLY A 30 -19.44 -7.45 8.31
C GLY A 30 -18.43 -6.45 8.87
N HIS A 31 -17.31 -6.91 9.42
CA HIS A 31 -16.27 -6.04 9.95
C HIS A 31 -15.24 -5.70 8.86
N MET A 32 -14.87 -4.42 8.78
CA MET A 32 -13.83 -4.01 7.85
C MET A 32 -12.47 -4.48 8.36
N ILE A 33 -11.77 -5.26 7.54
CA ILE A 33 -10.46 -5.82 7.91
C ILE A 33 -9.32 -5.20 7.12
N GLY A 34 -9.62 -4.41 6.10
CA GLY A 34 -8.58 -3.72 5.34
C GLY A 34 -9.11 -2.55 4.55
N ARG A 35 -8.25 -1.56 4.35
CA ARG A 35 -8.55 -0.37 3.56
C ARG A 35 -7.31 -0.02 2.77
N PHE A 36 -7.50 0.18 1.46
CA PHE A 36 -6.41 0.49 0.53
C PHE A 36 -6.67 1.86 -0.07
N GLY A 37 -5.67 2.71 -0.02
CA GLY A 37 -5.79 4.06 -0.53
C GLY A 37 -4.61 4.49 -1.36
N VAL A 38 -4.81 5.49 -2.20
CA VAL A 38 -3.78 6.10 -3.01
C VAL A 38 -3.83 7.61 -2.87
N LEU A 39 -2.67 8.25 -2.97
CA LEU A 39 -2.56 9.69 -2.93
C LEU A 39 -1.72 10.13 -4.13
N PRO A 40 -2.31 10.93 -5.06
CA PRO A 40 -1.52 11.47 -6.16
C PRO A 40 -0.37 12.33 -5.65
N VAL A 41 0.80 12.13 -6.23
CA VAL A 41 1.99 12.91 -5.90
C VAL A 41 2.59 13.50 -7.18
N GLY A 42 3.33 14.60 -7.04
CA GLY A 42 3.86 15.30 -8.19
C GLY A 42 2.79 16.09 -8.94
N THR A 43 2.98 16.25 -10.24
CA THR A 43 2.02 16.97 -11.09
C THR A 43 0.83 16.07 -11.46
N PRO A 44 -0.34 16.67 -11.79
CA PRO A 44 -1.52 15.86 -12.14
C PRO A 44 -1.30 14.90 -13.32
N TRP A 45 -0.41 15.25 -14.24
CA TRP A 45 -0.15 14.43 -15.43
C TRP A 45 1.01 13.46 -15.24
N SER A 46 1.69 13.47 -14.11
CA SER A 46 2.83 12.59 -13.87
C SER A 46 2.45 11.14 -13.60
N LYS A 47 1.18 10.88 -13.27
CA LYS A 47 0.65 9.55 -12.98
C LYS A 47 1.46 8.83 -11.91
N GLN A 48 1.71 9.51 -10.79
CA GLN A 48 2.41 8.95 -9.65
C GLN A 48 1.49 8.88 -8.45
N LEU A 49 1.48 7.74 -7.79
CA LEU A 49 0.61 7.51 -6.63
C LEU A 49 1.44 6.98 -5.46
N LEU A 50 1.17 7.53 -4.29
CA LEU A 50 1.66 6.97 -3.04
C LEU A 50 0.58 6.02 -2.51
N CYS A 51 0.96 4.77 -2.27
CA CYS A 51 0.03 3.73 -1.83
C CYS A 51 0.06 3.58 -0.32
N GLN A 52 -1.11 3.36 0.27
CA GLN A 52 -1.26 3.14 1.70
C GLN A 52 -2.23 2.01 1.97
N ILE A 53 -1.96 1.25 3.03
CA ILE A 53 -2.90 0.24 3.50
C ILE A 53 -3.03 0.32 5.02
N MET A 54 -4.25 0.06 5.49
CA MET A 54 -4.51 -0.19 6.89
C MET A 54 -5.18 -1.55 6.97
N VAL A 55 -4.63 -2.45 7.76
CA VAL A 55 -5.13 -3.82 7.84
C VAL A 55 -5.29 -4.25 9.29
N SER A 56 -6.33 -5.04 9.52
CA SER A 56 -6.54 -5.74 10.77
C SER A 56 -5.65 -6.98 10.82
N GLU A 57 -5.26 -7.40 12.02
CA GLU A 57 -4.56 -8.69 12.20
C GLU A 57 -5.42 -9.89 11.77
N ASP A 58 -6.73 -9.67 11.60
CA ASP A 58 -7.65 -10.72 11.12
C ASP A 58 -7.63 -10.91 9.60
N TYR A 59 -6.92 -10.06 8.87
CA TYR A 59 -6.83 -10.18 7.41
C TYR A 59 -5.93 -11.36 7.08
N PRO A 60 -6.44 -12.42 6.41
CA PRO A 60 -5.62 -13.56 6.07
C PRO A 60 -4.42 -13.11 5.20
N HIS A 61 -3.24 -13.50 5.60
CA HIS A 61 -2.00 -13.00 5.00
C HIS A 61 -1.90 -13.31 3.50
N VAL A 62 -2.23 -14.54 3.10
CA VAL A 62 -2.18 -14.91 1.69
C VAL A 62 -3.18 -14.11 0.86
N ARG A 63 -4.38 -13.89 1.40
CA ARG A 63 -5.40 -13.08 0.73
C ARG A 63 -4.95 -11.63 0.62
N LEU A 64 -4.34 -11.10 1.67
CA LEU A 64 -3.84 -9.73 1.68
C LEU A 64 -2.82 -9.53 0.54
N ILE A 65 -1.88 -10.45 0.40
CA ILE A 65 -0.88 -10.38 -0.67
C ILE A 65 -1.55 -10.40 -2.04
N LYS A 66 -2.51 -11.31 -2.25
CA LYS A 66 -3.22 -11.38 -3.54
C LYS A 66 -4.00 -10.12 -3.85
N ASP A 67 -4.67 -9.56 -2.86
CA ASP A 67 -5.45 -8.34 -3.04
C ASP A 67 -4.55 -7.15 -3.35
N CYS A 68 -3.43 -7.01 -2.66
CA CYS A 68 -2.45 -5.97 -2.93
C CYS A 68 -1.85 -6.11 -4.34
N LEU A 69 -1.51 -7.33 -4.75
CA LEU A 69 -0.96 -7.58 -6.08
C LEU A 69 -1.95 -7.16 -7.18
N ARG A 70 -3.21 -7.49 -7.01
CA ARG A 70 -4.25 -7.11 -7.99
C ARG A 70 -4.35 -5.60 -8.13
N LEU A 71 -4.32 -4.88 -7.02
CA LEU A 71 -4.39 -3.42 -7.06
C LEU A 71 -3.16 -2.82 -7.73
N CYS A 72 -1.98 -3.30 -7.37
CA CYS A 72 -0.74 -2.83 -7.98
C CYS A 72 -0.71 -3.07 -9.48
N GLU A 73 -1.10 -4.27 -9.91
CA GLU A 73 -1.14 -4.61 -11.33
C GLU A 73 -2.16 -3.76 -12.07
N HIS A 74 -3.31 -3.50 -11.46
CA HIS A 74 -4.34 -2.65 -12.05
C HIS A 74 -3.83 -1.25 -12.35
N PHE A 75 -3.22 -0.60 -11.36
CA PHE A 75 -2.69 0.75 -11.55
C PHE A 75 -1.49 0.77 -12.49
N ASP A 76 -0.65 -0.26 -12.43
CA ASP A 76 0.50 -0.36 -13.32
C ASP A 76 0.06 -0.44 -14.78
N LYS A 77 -0.99 -1.24 -15.07
CA LYS A 77 -1.55 -1.34 -16.42
C LYS A 77 -2.16 -0.02 -16.90
N MET A 78 -2.63 0.79 -15.99
CA MET A 78 -3.16 2.12 -16.32
C MET A 78 -2.05 3.18 -16.52
N GLY A 79 -0.80 2.78 -16.36
CA GLY A 79 0.34 3.67 -16.55
C GLY A 79 0.76 4.45 -15.34
N TYR A 80 0.24 4.11 -14.16
CA TYR A 80 0.63 4.77 -12.93
C TYR A 80 1.92 4.21 -12.36
N ARG A 81 2.74 5.09 -11.80
CA ARG A 81 3.92 4.71 -11.04
C ARG A 81 3.55 4.71 -9.55
N LEU A 82 3.79 3.59 -8.89
CA LEU A 82 3.38 3.40 -7.51
C LEU A 82 4.57 3.49 -6.58
N TYR A 83 4.40 4.25 -5.49
CA TYR A 83 5.39 4.41 -4.44
C TYR A 83 4.77 4.00 -3.10
N ALA A 84 5.63 3.60 -2.17
CA ALA A 84 5.22 3.31 -0.81
C ALA A 84 6.38 3.58 0.14
N MET A 85 6.07 3.65 1.43
CA MET A 85 7.09 3.72 2.48
C MET A 85 6.69 2.75 3.58
N SER A 86 7.67 2.10 4.19
CA SER A 86 7.40 1.13 5.22
C SER A 86 8.50 1.09 6.28
N VAL A 87 8.16 0.52 7.43
CA VAL A 87 9.16 0.11 8.41
C VAL A 87 9.96 -1.07 7.87
N PRO A 88 11.22 -1.25 8.32
CA PRO A 88 12.06 -2.35 7.84
C PRO A 88 11.48 -3.74 8.06
N GLU A 89 10.67 -3.92 9.10
CA GLU A 89 10.04 -5.20 9.42
C GLU A 89 9.13 -5.71 8.30
N LEU A 90 8.68 -4.84 7.40
CA LEU A 90 7.81 -5.20 6.28
C LEU A 90 8.57 -5.38 4.97
N ARG A 91 9.90 -5.43 5.02
CA ARG A 91 10.74 -5.55 3.82
C ARG A 91 10.33 -6.75 2.96
N ARG A 92 10.16 -7.90 3.59
CA ARG A 92 9.77 -9.11 2.85
C ARG A 92 8.40 -8.99 2.21
N PHE A 93 7.46 -8.35 2.89
CA PHE A 93 6.12 -8.14 2.35
C PHE A 93 6.16 -7.33 1.05
N PHE A 94 6.89 -6.22 1.04
CA PHE A 94 7.00 -5.39 -0.15
C PHE A 94 7.80 -6.07 -1.26
N ASP A 95 8.83 -6.85 -0.92
CA ASP A 95 9.57 -7.63 -1.90
C ASP A 95 8.65 -8.62 -2.62
N VAL A 96 7.80 -9.32 -1.88
CA VAL A 96 6.86 -10.29 -2.45
C VAL A 96 5.86 -9.60 -3.37
N LEU A 97 5.46 -8.37 -3.05
CA LEU A 97 4.54 -7.61 -3.88
C LEU A 97 5.18 -7.11 -5.19
N GLY A 98 6.49 -7.17 -5.31
CA GLY A 98 7.17 -6.69 -6.50
C GLY A 98 7.65 -5.25 -6.40
N PHE A 99 7.72 -4.70 -5.20
CA PHE A 99 8.32 -3.39 -4.97
C PHE A 99 9.83 -3.54 -4.82
N LYS A 100 10.55 -2.49 -5.19
CA LYS A 100 12.00 -2.38 -4.97
C LYS A 100 12.31 -1.18 -4.11
N GLU A 101 13.32 -1.32 -3.26
CA GLU A 101 13.84 -0.19 -2.50
C GLU A 101 14.51 0.79 -3.45
N TYR A 102 14.34 2.08 -3.18
CA TYR A 102 15.03 3.11 -3.97
C TYR A 102 15.48 4.26 -3.06
N GLY A 103 16.64 4.85 -3.43
CA GLY A 103 17.22 5.93 -2.66
C GLY A 103 17.61 5.47 -1.25
N GLU A 104 17.81 6.46 -0.39
CA GLU A 104 18.17 6.21 1.00
C GLU A 104 16.92 6.10 1.86
N MET A 105 17.05 5.45 3.02
CA MET A 105 15.97 5.41 3.99
C MET A 105 15.64 6.81 4.47
N ASP A 106 14.35 7.09 4.63
CA ASP A 106 13.86 8.36 5.12
C ASP A 106 13.38 8.20 6.58
N ASP A 107 14.15 8.74 7.53
CA ASP A 107 13.80 8.72 8.95
C ASP A 107 13.48 7.30 9.46
N GLY A 108 14.30 6.33 9.05
CA GLY A 108 14.13 4.94 9.45
C GLY A 108 13.11 4.15 8.62
N TYR A 109 12.51 4.76 7.62
CA TYR A 109 11.55 4.10 6.74
C TYR A 109 12.16 3.82 5.38
N ILE A 110 11.84 2.62 4.83
CA ILE A 110 12.29 2.21 3.51
C ILE A 110 11.39 2.85 2.46
N ARG A 111 11.98 3.36 1.40
CA ARG A 111 11.25 3.93 0.26
C ARG A 111 11.15 2.88 -0.82
N TRP A 112 9.94 2.68 -1.34
CA TRP A 112 9.64 1.62 -2.30
C TRP A 112 9.07 2.17 -3.59
N ILE A 113 9.42 1.52 -4.70
CA ILE A 113 8.78 1.75 -5.99
C ILE A 113 8.34 0.40 -6.55
N TYR A 114 7.11 0.35 -7.09
CA TYR A 114 6.60 -0.89 -7.67
C TYR A 114 7.28 -1.17 -8.99
N ASN A 115 7.84 -2.36 -9.11
CA ASN A 115 8.58 -2.78 -10.31
C ASN A 115 7.87 -3.89 -11.08
N GLY A 116 6.83 -4.46 -10.50
CA GLY A 116 6.07 -5.53 -11.12
C GLY A 116 6.82 -6.84 -11.18
N LYS A 117 6.21 -7.80 -11.86
CA LYS A 117 6.76 -9.15 -12.03
C LYS A 117 7.43 -9.39 -13.37
N THR A 118 7.29 -8.46 -14.29
CA THR A 118 7.68 -8.64 -15.69
C THR A 118 9.11 -8.25 -15.98
N GLN A 119 9.88 -8.11 -15.00
CA GLN A 119 11.26 -7.60 -15.10
C GLN A 119 12.25 -8.65 -15.50
#